data_59b29adf35406b157e3cb75d5214236a
#
_entry.id   59b29adf35406b157e3cb75d5214236a
#
_cell.length_a   1.000
_cell.length_b   1.000
_cell.length_c   1.000
_cell.angle_alpha   90.00
_cell.angle_beta   90.00
_cell.angle_gamma   90.00
#
_symmetry.space_group_name_H-M   'P 1'
#
loop_
_entity.id
_entity.type
_entity.pdbx_description
1 polymer ?
#
loop_
_entity_poly.entity_id
_entity_poly.type
_entity_poly.pdbx_seq_one_letter_code
_entity_poly.pdbx_strand_id
1 'polypeptide(L)'
;MRLPKLLLILCLCAAGPAAADPLDDALAASRKGDYATALRLWRPLADQGNAVAQYNIGYMYDEGLGVPRDDTAAVQWYRKAADQGHARAQSNLGALYERGEGVPQDFAAALQWYRKAAEQGHATAQYNLGIMYGTGRGVPRDYAAAVPWYLKAAAQGLAVAQYNLGVLYGEGLGVPQDFAAALLWYGKAAEQGYPRAQNNLGMMYARGQGVLADYLQAYKWFGLAAQRYDESEKQSRDNALRNRDVAATRMTPAQIAEAQKLVQEWKPRSDGSKP
;
A
#
# COMPACT_ATOMS: atom_id res chain seq x y z
N MET A 1 -56.04 26.66 53.52
CA MET A 1 -55.65 26.53 52.09
C MET A 1 -54.53 25.53 51.99
N ARG A 2 -54.82 24.30 51.50
CA ARG A 2 -53.79 23.24 51.37
C ARG A 2 -53.40 23.20 49.89
N LEU A 3 -52.05 23.37 49.61
CA LEU A 3 -51.46 23.23 48.26
C LEU A 3 -51.34 21.75 47.94
N PRO A 4 -51.59 21.31 46.68
CA PRO A 4 -51.44 19.94 46.29
C PRO A 4 -49.97 19.62 45.99
N LYS A 5 -49.51 18.42 46.43
CA LYS A 5 -48.23 17.84 46.11
C LYS A 5 -48.16 17.46 44.63
N LEU A 6 -47.23 18.11 43.91
CA LEU A 6 -46.89 17.73 42.56
C LEU A 6 -46.07 16.45 42.57
N LEU A 7 -46.59 15.36 42.07
CA LEU A 7 -45.88 14.08 41.93
C LEU A 7 -45.02 14.15 40.66
N LEU A 8 -43.71 14.28 40.86
CA LEU A 8 -42.73 14.23 39.75
C LEU A 8 -42.56 12.75 39.36
N ILE A 9 -43.18 12.35 38.24
CA ILE A 9 -42.92 11.05 37.62
C ILE A 9 -41.59 11.14 36.89
N LEU A 10 -40.53 10.57 37.50
CA LEU A 10 -39.26 10.30 36.80
C LEU A 10 -39.53 9.17 35.81
N CYS A 11 -39.68 9.51 34.53
CA CYS A 11 -39.50 8.53 33.46
C CYS A 11 -38.04 8.11 33.41
N LEU A 12 -37.69 6.99 34.07
CA LEU A 12 -36.46 6.26 33.76
C LEU A 12 -36.66 5.68 32.36
N CYS A 13 -36.14 6.39 31.33
CA CYS A 13 -35.84 5.74 30.07
C CYS A 13 -34.73 4.73 30.33
N ALA A 14 -35.08 3.46 30.50
CA ALA A 14 -34.13 2.38 30.41
C ALA A 14 -33.51 2.45 29.02
N ALA A 15 -32.24 2.92 28.94
CA ALA A 15 -31.43 2.76 27.75
C ALA A 15 -31.24 1.25 27.59
N GLY A 16 -32.03 0.65 26.67
CA GLY A 16 -31.73 -0.70 26.22
C GLY A 16 -30.30 -0.77 25.67
N PRO A 17 -29.70 -1.97 25.60
CA PRO A 17 -28.41 -2.12 25.00
C PRO A 17 -28.42 -1.45 23.61
N ALA A 18 -27.47 -0.53 23.34
CA ALA A 18 -27.36 0.12 22.06
C ALA A 18 -27.40 -0.98 20.98
N ALA A 19 -28.39 -0.93 20.09
CA ALA A 19 -28.46 -1.87 18.98
C ALA A 19 -27.11 -1.76 18.25
N ALA A 20 -26.42 -2.90 18.05
CA ALA A 20 -25.17 -2.94 17.32
C ALA A 20 -25.39 -2.26 15.97
N ASP A 21 -24.42 -1.42 15.55
CA ASP A 21 -24.51 -0.75 14.25
C ASP A 21 -24.49 -1.84 13.16
N PRO A 22 -25.52 -1.91 12.29
CA PRO A 22 -25.55 -2.92 11.21
C PRO A 22 -24.30 -2.89 10.33
N LEU A 23 -23.61 -1.74 10.25
CA LEU A 23 -22.35 -1.63 9.53
C LEU A 23 -21.22 -2.37 10.26
N ASP A 24 -21.15 -2.27 11.58
CA ASP A 24 -20.15 -2.96 12.40
C ASP A 24 -20.39 -4.47 12.40
N ASP A 25 -21.65 -4.91 12.45
CA ASP A 25 -22.02 -6.32 12.36
C ASP A 25 -21.61 -6.92 11.01
N ALA A 26 -21.83 -6.18 9.92
CA ALA A 26 -21.41 -6.59 8.58
C ALA A 26 -19.88 -6.68 8.45
N LEU A 27 -19.16 -5.71 9.00
CA LEU A 27 -17.69 -5.74 9.06
C LEU A 27 -17.18 -6.92 9.89
N ALA A 28 -17.81 -7.21 11.02
CA ALA A 28 -17.47 -8.34 11.88
C ALA A 28 -17.69 -9.69 11.17
N ALA A 29 -18.81 -9.84 10.44
CA ALA A 29 -19.10 -11.02 9.63
C ALA A 29 -18.03 -11.20 8.52
N SER A 30 -17.70 -10.13 7.80
CA SER A 30 -16.68 -10.14 6.76
C SER A 30 -15.30 -10.55 7.29
N ARG A 31 -14.87 -10.03 8.46
CA ARG A 31 -13.59 -10.40 9.10
C ARG A 31 -13.53 -11.87 9.50
N LYS A 32 -14.67 -12.52 9.74
CA LYS A 32 -14.78 -13.96 10.04
C LYS A 32 -14.87 -14.81 8.78
N GLY A 33 -14.89 -14.20 7.58
CA GLY A 33 -15.08 -14.90 6.31
C GLY A 33 -16.54 -15.26 6.01
N ASP A 34 -17.50 -14.83 6.86
CA ASP A 34 -18.92 -15.00 6.60
C ASP A 34 -19.44 -13.91 5.66
N TYR A 35 -19.02 -14.05 4.40
CA TYR A 35 -19.35 -13.08 3.36
C TYR A 35 -20.84 -13.06 3.00
N ALA A 36 -21.53 -14.18 3.15
CA ALA A 36 -22.97 -14.25 2.90
C ALA A 36 -23.75 -13.38 3.89
N THR A 37 -23.43 -13.46 5.19
CA THR A 37 -23.99 -12.59 6.21
C THR A 37 -23.57 -11.14 6.00
N ALA A 38 -22.30 -10.88 5.69
CA ALA A 38 -21.82 -9.53 5.42
C ALA A 38 -22.59 -8.86 4.27
N LEU A 39 -22.75 -9.56 3.14
CA LEU A 39 -23.52 -9.06 1.99
C LEU A 39 -24.97 -8.77 2.34
N ARG A 40 -25.63 -9.69 3.07
CA ARG A 40 -27.02 -9.52 3.51
C ARG A 40 -27.20 -8.27 4.38
N LEU A 41 -26.21 -7.96 5.22
CA LEU A 41 -26.23 -6.78 6.10
C LEU A 41 -25.85 -5.50 5.36
N TRP A 42 -24.84 -5.53 4.46
CA TRP A 42 -24.44 -4.34 3.69
C TRP A 42 -25.48 -3.94 2.64
N ARG A 43 -26.20 -4.89 2.04
CA ARG A 43 -27.11 -4.62 0.92
C ARG A 43 -28.13 -3.52 1.21
N PRO A 44 -28.94 -3.59 2.28
CA PRO A 44 -29.90 -2.54 2.60
C PRO A 44 -29.25 -1.19 2.91
N LEU A 45 -28.05 -1.19 3.52
CA LEU A 45 -27.29 0.04 3.78
C LEU A 45 -26.77 0.68 2.47
N ALA A 46 -26.28 -0.12 1.57
CA ALA A 46 -25.78 0.33 0.27
C ALA A 46 -26.91 0.87 -0.61
N ASP A 47 -28.08 0.22 -0.57
CA ASP A 47 -29.28 0.68 -1.29
C ASP A 47 -29.83 2.00 -0.72
N GLN A 48 -29.60 2.28 0.58
CA GLN A 48 -29.86 3.57 1.22
C GLN A 48 -28.77 4.62 0.97
N GLY A 49 -27.73 4.29 0.21
CA GLY A 49 -26.68 5.22 -0.17
C GLY A 49 -25.43 5.21 0.71
N ASN A 50 -25.30 4.30 1.70
CA ASN A 50 -24.09 4.25 2.53
C ASN A 50 -22.86 3.90 1.70
N ALA A 51 -21.91 4.86 1.59
CA ALA A 51 -20.71 4.72 0.74
C ALA A 51 -19.77 3.60 1.21
N VAL A 52 -19.68 3.32 2.52
CA VAL A 52 -18.84 2.24 3.05
C VAL A 52 -19.43 0.89 2.67
N ALA A 53 -20.74 0.72 2.79
CA ALA A 53 -21.42 -0.51 2.38
C ALA A 53 -21.31 -0.72 0.86
N GLN A 54 -21.48 0.33 0.06
CA GLN A 54 -21.30 0.29 -1.39
C GLN A 54 -19.87 -0.12 -1.77
N TYR A 55 -18.85 0.47 -1.13
CA TYR A 55 -17.45 0.08 -1.34
C TYR A 55 -17.23 -1.41 -1.01
N ASN A 56 -17.72 -1.89 0.13
CA ASN A 56 -17.52 -3.27 0.55
C ASN A 56 -18.22 -4.27 -0.39
N ILE A 57 -19.42 -3.95 -0.88
CA ILE A 57 -20.09 -4.79 -1.89
C ILE A 57 -19.31 -4.77 -3.19
N GLY A 58 -18.80 -3.62 -3.63
CA GLY A 58 -17.92 -3.53 -4.79
C GLY A 58 -16.68 -4.43 -4.64
N TYR A 59 -16.05 -4.40 -3.47
CA TYR A 59 -14.90 -5.25 -3.16
C TYR A 59 -15.23 -6.75 -3.17
N MET A 60 -16.43 -7.13 -2.70
CA MET A 60 -16.88 -8.52 -2.76
C MET A 60 -17.01 -9.03 -4.20
N TYR A 61 -17.55 -8.21 -5.11
CA TYR A 61 -17.64 -8.57 -6.52
C TYR A 61 -16.28 -8.58 -7.23
N ASP A 62 -15.39 -7.62 -6.89
CA ASP A 62 -14.02 -7.51 -7.44
C ASP A 62 -13.18 -8.75 -7.09
N GLU A 63 -13.26 -9.22 -5.83
CA GLU A 63 -12.49 -10.35 -5.33
C GLU A 63 -13.22 -11.70 -5.38
N GLY A 64 -14.51 -11.72 -5.73
CA GLY A 64 -15.33 -12.95 -5.72
C GLY A 64 -15.61 -13.49 -4.31
N LEU A 65 -15.77 -12.62 -3.32
CA LEU A 65 -15.96 -12.99 -1.92
C LEU A 65 -17.46 -13.20 -1.60
N GLY A 66 -17.87 -14.46 -1.42
CA GLY A 66 -19.25 -14.82 -1.15
C GLY A 66 -20.22 -14.63 -2.33
N VAL A 67 -19.73 -14.11 -3.43
CA VAL A 67 -20.39 -13.97 -4.73
C VAL A 67 -19.42 -14.34 -5.84
N PRO A 68 -19.87 -14.79 -7.02
CA PRO A 68 -19.00 -14.92 -8.17
C PRO A 68 -18.34 -13.56 -8.51
N ARG A 69 -17.07 -13.59 -8.91
CA ARG A 69 -16.39 -12.39 -9.37
C ARG A 69 -17.13 -11.76 -10.55
N ASP A 70 -17.39 -10.46 -10.45
CA ASP A 70 -18.05 -9.67 -11.48
C ASP A 70 -17.49 -8.24 -11.47
N ASP A 71 -16.50 -8.01 -12.33
CA ASP A 71 -15.81 -6.72 -12.42
C ASP A 71 -16.76 -5.60 -12.86
N THR A 72 -17.82 -5.91 -13.67
CA THR A 72 -18.83 -4.92 -14.07
C THR A 72 -19.68 -4.49 -12.87
N ALA A 73 -20.12 -5.44 -12.06
CA ALA A 73 -20.82 -5.15 -10.82
C ALA A 73 -19.93 -4.37 -9.83
N ALA A 74 -18.64 -4.76 -9.73
CA ALA A 74 -17.67 -4.04 -8.89
C ALA A 74 -17.53 -2.57 -9.30
N VAL A 75 -17.39 -2.28 -10.60
CA VAL A 75 -17.35 -0.92 -11.14
C VAL A 75 -18.59 -0.12 -10.75
N GLN A 76 -19.78 -0.72 -10.88
CA GLN A 76 -21.03 -0.01 -10.53
C GLN A 76 -21.09 0.38 -9.06
N TRP A 77 -20.70 -0.54 -8.16
CA TRP A 77 -20.72 -0.30 -6.73
C TRP A 77 -19.60 0.65 -6.29
N TYR A 78 -18.38 0.48 -6.80
CA TYR A 78 -17.30 1.41 -6.53
C TYR A 78 -17.62 2.83 -7.03
N ARG A 79 -18.28 2.97 -8.19
CA ARG A 79 -18.67 4.28 -8.71
C ARG A 79 -19.64 4.99 -7.76
N LYS A 80 -20.68 4.27 -7.28
CA LYS A 80 -21.62 4.85 -6.29
C LYS A 80 -20.90 5.39 -5.05
N ALA A 81 -19.94 4.62 -4.51
CA ALA A 81 -19.16 5.06 -3.35
C ALA A 81 -18.17 6.18 -3.70
N ALA A 82 -17.51 6.09 -4.86
CA ALA A 82 -16.52 7.06 -5.33
C ALA A 82 -17.12 8.44 -5.61
N ASP A 83 -18.33 8.48 -6.17
CA ASP A 83 -19.08 9.72 -6.40
C ASP A 83 -19.46 10.44 -5.10
N GLN A 84 -19.55 9.70 -3.99
CA GLN A 84 -19.73 10.25 -2.64
C GLN A 84 -18.40 10.62 -1.95
N GLY A 85 -17.28 10.53 -2.66
CA GLY A 85 -15.97 10.89 -2.11
C GLY A 85 -15.23 9.77 -1.38
N HIS A 86 -15.70 8.52 -1.40
CA HIS A 86 -15.01 7.41 -0.71
C HIS A 86 -13.64 7.11 -1.36
N ALA A 87 -12.54 7.50 -0.70
CA ALA A 87 -11.20 7.49 -1.27
C ALA A 87 -10.73 6.10 -1.75
N ARG A 88 -11.03 5.03 -0.98
CA ARG A 88 -10.67 3.66 -1.39
C ARG A 88 -11.45 3.23 -2.63
N ALA A 89 -12.73 3.58 -2.72
CA ALA A 89 -13.53 3.27 -3.91
C ALA A 89 -13.03 4.04 -5.14
N GLN A 90 -12.64 5.30 -4.98
CA GLN A 90 -12.00 6.08 -6.05
C GLN A 90 -10.71 5.43 -6.51
N SER A 91 -9.86 4.98 -5.58
CA SER A 91 -8.61 4.29 -5.92
C SER A 91 -8.85 2.98 -6.66
N ASN A 92 -9.80 2.15 -6.20
CA ASN A 92 -10.11 0.87 -6.83
C ASN A 92 -10.78 1.06 -8.20
N LEU A 93 -11.69 2.04 -8.32
CA LEU A 93 -12.29 2.38 -9.61
C LEU A 93 -11.24 2.88 -10.61
N GLY A 94 -10.27 3.68 -10.16
CA GLY A 94 -9.10 4.06 -10.96
C GLY A 94 -8.32 2.85 -11.47
N ALA A 95 -8.10 1.84 -10.62
CA ALA A 95 -7.40 0.62 -10.98
C ALA A 95 -8.19 -0.22 -12.01
N LEU A 96 -9.51 -0.31 -11.89
CA LEU A 96 -10.35 -1.00 -12.88
C LEU A 96 -10.31 -0.31 -14.24
N TYR A 97 -10.35 1.03 -14.28
CA TYR A 97 -10.15 1.77 -15.52
C TYR A 97 -8.75 1.59 -16.11
N GLU A 98 -7.71 1.57 -15.27
CA GLU A 98 -6.32 1.35 -15.74
C GLU A 98 -6.13 -0.02 -16.37
N ARG A 99 -6.77 -1.06 -15.83
CA ARG A 99 -6.66 -2.44 -16.33
C ARG A 99 -7.68 -2.78 -17.42
N GLY A 100 -8.77 -2.02 -17.54
CA GLY A 100 -9.89 -2.34 -18.44
C GLY A 100 -10.74 -3.51 -17.92
N GLU A 101 -10.88 -3.65 -16.61
CA GLU A 101 -11.67 -4.70 -15.96
C GLU A 101 -13.07 -4.17 -15.64
N GLY A 102 -14.10 -4.83 -16.16
CA GLY A 102 -15.51 -4.41 -16.02
C GLY A 102 -15.89 -3.13 -16.77
N VAL A 103 -14.92 -2.42 -17.33
CA VAL A 103 -15.06 -1.22 -18.18
C VAL A 103 -13.97 -1.22 -19.24
N PRO A 104 -14.16 -0.54 -20.39
CA PRO A 104 -13.06 -0.31 -21.32
C PRO A 104 -11.89 0.41 -20.63
N GLN A 105 -10.66 0.01 -20.99
CA GLN A 105 -9.45 0.66 -20.47
C GLN A 105 -9.44 2.14 -20.80
N ASP A 106 -9.25 2.99 -19.78
CA ASP A 106 -9.18 4.43 -19.92
C ASP A 106 -8.22 5.02 -18.89
N PHE A 107 -6.99 5.29 -19.33
CA PHE A 107 -5.96 5.89 -18.46
C PHE A 107 -6.30 7.32 -18.03
N ALA A 108 -7.06 8.08 -18.84
CA ALA A 108 -7.45 9.43 -18.45
C ALA A 108 -8.49 9.40 -17.32
N ALA A 109 -9.46 8.49 -17.40
CA ALA A 109 -10.41 8.25 -16.31
C ALA A 109 -9.70 7.72 -15.05
N ALA A 110 -8.77 6.76 -15.20
CA ALA A 110 -7.98 6.24 -14.09
C ALA A 110 -7.22 7.36 -13.36
N LEU A 111 -6.55 8.24 -14.13
CA LEU A 111 -5.82 9.41 -13.60
C LEU A 111 -6.73 10.31 -12.76
N GLN A 112 -7.93 10.61 -13.25
CA GLN A 112 -8.88 11.46 -12.53
C GLN A 112 -9.31 10.85 -11.20
N TRP A 113 -9.61 9.54 -11.18
CA TRP A 113 -10.02 8.84 -9.99
C TRP A 113 -8.88 8.71 -8.98
N TYR A 114 -7.68 8.35 -9.44
CA TYR A 114 -6.50 8.32 -8.57
C TYR A 114 -6.19 9.71 -7.99
N ARG A 115 -6.33 10.79 -8.76
CA ARG A 115 -6.13 12.15 -8.27
C ARG A 115 -7.08 12.49 -7.14
N LYS A 116 -8.39 12.22 -7.30
CA LYS A 116 -9.40 12.45 -6.26
C LYS A 116 -9.06 11.71 -4.96
N ALA A 117 -8.66 10.43 -5.06
CA ALA A 117 -8.27 9.64 -3.90
C ALA A 117 -6.93 10.12 -3.28
N ALA A 118 -5.95 10.48 -4.11
CA ALA A 118 -4.63 10.95 -3.69
C ALA A 118 -4.70 12.30 -2.94
N GLU A 119 -5.57 13.21 -3.38
CA GLU A 119 -5.82 14.50 -2.73
C GLU A 119 -6.44 14.31 -1.34
N GLN A 120 -7.18 13.25 -1.11
CA GLN A 120 -7.71 12.85 0.20
C GLN A 120 -6.67 12.12 1.07
N GLY A 121 -5.44 11.97 0.61
CA GLY A 121 -4.36 11.32 1.36
C GLY A 121 -4.27 9.81 1.17
N HIS A 122 -5.01 9.17 0.25
CA HIS A 122 -4.94 7.72 0.06
C HIS A 122 -3.58 7.30 -0.52
N ALA A 123 -2.76 6.59 0.27
CA ALA A 123 -1.36 6.31 -0.06
C ALA A 123 -1.18 5.53 -1.37
N THR A 124 -2.01 4.49 -1.60
CA THR A 124 -1.94 3.70 -2.84
C THR A 124 -2.30 4.55 -4.06
N ALA A 125 -3.29 5.44 -3.96
CA ALA A 125 -3.65 6.33 -5.06
C ALA A 125 -2.55 7.37 -5.33
N GLN A 126 -1.91 7.89 -4.30
CA GLN A 126 -0.73 8.77 -4.45
C GLN A 126 0.40 8.04 -5.19
N TYR A 127 0.68 6.80 -4.81
CA TYR A 127 1.66 5.97 -5.50
C TYR A 127 1.29 5.74 -6.97
N ASN A 128 0.05 5.32 -7.26
CA ASN A 128 -0.42 5.06 -8.61
C ASN A 128 -0.39 6.33 -9.48
N LEU A 129 -0.74 7.47 -8.90
CA LEU A 129 -0.63 8.76 -9.59
C LEU A 129 0.82 9.10 -9.94
N GLY A 130 1.77 8.80 -9.03
CA GLY A 130 3.20 8.89 -9.30
C GLY A 130 3.64 7.97 -10.44
N ILE A 131 3.15 6.73 -10.50
CA ILE A 131 3.39 5.79 -11.61
C ILE A 131 2.86 6.37 -12.93
N MET A 132 1.64 6.90 -12.96
CA MET A 132 1.04 7.44 -14.18
C MET A 132 1.87 8.59 -14.76
N TYR A 133 2.30 9.53 -13.93
CA TYR A 133 3.21 10.59 -14.35
C TYR A 133 4.59 10.05 -14.79
N GLY A 134 5.19 9.14 -14.03
CA GLY A 134 6.50 8.59 -14.33
C GLY A 134 6.55 7.70 -15.59
N THR A 135 5.41 7.08 -15.95
CA THR A 135 5.31 6.20 -17.14
C THR A 135 4.67 6.87 -18.35
N GLY A 136 3.97 7.99 -18.16
CA GLY A 136 3.24 8.67 -19.23
C GLY A 136 1.89 8.01 -19.58
N ARG A 137 1.25 7.35 -18.61
CA ARG A 137 -0.07 6.73 -18.82
C ARG A 137 -1.18 7.75 -18.56
N GLY A 138 -1.96 8.09 -19.59
CA GLY A 138 -3.04 9.08 -19.51
C GLY A 138 -2.58 10.54 -19.40
N VAL A 139 -1.27 10.78 -19.28
CA VAL A 139 -0.62 12.10 -19.28
C VAL A 139 0.76 11.99 -19.95
N PRO A 140 1.36 13.05 -20.46
CA PRO A 140 2.77 13.02 -20.85
C PRO A 140 3.67 12.59 -19.69
N ARG A 141 4.73 11.80 -20.01
CA ARG A 141 5.68 11.36 -19.00
C ARG A 141 6.40 12.54 -18.37
N ASP A 142 6.34 12.62 -17.05
CA ASP A 142 6.96 13.67 -16.25
C ASP A 142 7.37 13.13 -14.89
N TYR A 143 8.67 12.83 -14.73
CA TYR A 143 9.23 12.37 -13.46
C TYR A 143 9.19 13.44 -12.37
N ALA A 144 9.34 14.72 -12.73
CA ALA A 144 9.29 15.80 -11.75
C ALA A 144 7.89 15.91 -11.14
N ALA A 145 6.84 15.72 -11.94
CA ALA A 145 5.45 15.66 -11.46
C ALA A 145 5.18 14.39 -10.63
N ALA A 146 5.90 13.28 -10.87
CA ALA A 146 5.75 12.05 -10.09
C ALA A 146 6.31 12.15 -8.67
N VAL A 147 7.44 12.86 -8.48
CA VAL A 147 8.17 12.96 -7.19
C VAL A 147 7.29 13.36 -6.01
N PRO A 148 6.51 14.47 -6.04
CA PRO A 148 5.70 14.88 -4.91
C PRO A 148 4.65 13.85 -4.51
N TRP A 149 4.14 13.06 -5.45
CA TRP A 149 3.19 12.00 -5.15
C TRP A 149 3.84 10.80 -4.49
N TYR A 150 5.01 10.39 -4.98
CA TYR A 150 5.79 9.35 -4.29
C TYR A 150 6.24 9.78 -2.90
N LEU A 151 6.61 11.06 -2.69
CA LEU A 151 6.96 11.58 -1.37
C LEU A 151 5.78 11.48 -0.39
N LYS A 152 4.57 11.84 -0.82
CA LYS A 152 3.36 11.71 0.00
C LYS A 152 3.07 10.26 0.38
N ALA A 153 3.16 9.33 -0.58
CA ALA A 153 2.94 7.90 -0.35
C ALA A 153 4.04 7.30 0.55
N ALA A 154 5.30 7.67 0.31
CA ALA A 154 6.45 7.21 1.08
C ALA A 154 6.44 7.72 2.53
N ALA A 155 5.92 8.93 2.77
CA ALA A 155 5.74 9.49 4.11
C ALA A 155 4.69 8.70 4.93
N GLN A 156 3.77 8.02 4.26
CA GLN A 156 2.83 7.10 4.89
C GLN A 156 3.38 5.67 5.04
N GLY A 157 4.67 5.47 4.76
CA GLY A 157 5.34 4.20 4.94
C GLY A 157 5.27 3.25 3.75
N LEU A 158 4.68 3.62 2.61
CA LEU A 158 4.54 2.70 1.48
C LEU A 158 5.91 2.33 0.88
N ALA A 159 6.38 1.10 1.15
CA ALA A 159 7.73 0.64 0.79
C ALA A 159 8.02 0.74 -0.72
N VAL A 160 7.02 0.44 -1.57
CA VAL A 160 7.19 0.54 -3.02
C VAL A 160 7.36 2.01 -3.48
N ALA A 161 6.74 2.97 -2.82
CA ALA A 161 6.94 4.40 -3.11
C ALA A 161 8.32 4.87 -2.64
N GLN A 162 8.77 4.40 -1.47
CA GLN A 162 10.13 4.64 -0.98
C GLN A 162 11.18 4.07 -1.95
N TYR A 163 10.98 2.85 -2.44
CA TYR A 163 11.85 2.26 -3.46
C TYR A 163 11.90 3.13 -4.73
N ASN A 164 10.76 3.58 -5.25
CA ASN A 164 10.73 4.41 -6.46
C ASN A 164 11.43 5.76 -6.25
N LEU A 165 11.31 6.38 -5.08
CA LEU A 165 12.10 7.57 -4.75
C LEU A 165 13.59 7.27 -4.76
N GLY A 166 14.01 6.13 -4.21
CA GLY A 166 15.41 5.67 -4.29
C GLY A 166 15.91 5.58 -5.73
N VAL A 167 15.07 5.07 -6.65
CA VAL A 167 15.40 5.04 -8.09
C VAL A 167 15.50 6.45 -8.66
N LEU A 168 14.52 7.32 -8.43
CA LEU A 168 14.50 8.67 -8.98
C LEU A 168 15.72 9.49 -8.54
N TYR A 169 16.06 9.47 -7.25
CA TYR A 169 17.26 10.15 -6.74
C TYR A 169 18.56 9.50 -7.22
N GLY A 170 18.62 8.17 -7.27
CA GLY A 170 19.82 7.44 -7.72
C GLY A 170 20.15 7.64 -9.20
N GLU A 171 19.12 7.84 -10.03
CA GLU A 171 19.28 8.03 -11.47
C GLU A 171 19.14 9.50 -11.91
N GLY A 172 18.76 10.42 -11.01
CA GLY A 172 18.54 11.83 -11.34
C GLY A 172 17.30 12.06 -12.22
N LEU A 173 16.24 11.26 -12.02
CA LEU A 173 15.01 11.36 -12.82
C LEU A 173 14.02 12.31 -12.16
N GLY A 174 13.78 13.47 -12.78
CA GLY A 174 12.86 14.51 -12.26
C GLY A 174 13.38 15.27 -11.04
N VAL A 175 14.54 14.88 -10.52
CA VAL A 175 15.29 15.51 -9.43
C VAL A 175 16.79 15.43 -9.76
N PRO A 176 17.64 16.32 -9.21
CA PRO A 176 19.09 16.13 -9.29
C PRO A 176 19.49 14.79 -8.71
N GLN A 177 20.49 14.13 -9.32
CA GLN A 177 21.03 12.87 -8.80
C GLN A 177 21.60 13.08 -7.39
N ASP A 178 21.16 12.26 -6.45
CA ASP A 178 21.59 12.29 -5.06
C ASP A 178 21.64 10.85 -4.49
N PHE A 179 22.85 10.30 -4.42
CA PHE A 179 23.05 8.96 -3.88
C PHE A 179 22.81 8.88 -2.37
N ALA A 180 22.97 9.96 -1.62
CA ALA A 180 22.66 9.95 -0.18
C ALA A 180 21.14 9.88 0.04
N ALA A 181 20.36 10.64 -0.72
CA ALA A 181 18.91 10.55 -0.72
C ALA A 181 18.44 9.17 -1.21
N ALA A 182 19.05 8.61 -2.27
CA ALA A 182 18.73 7.27 -2.76
C ALA A 182 18.98 6.20 -1.69
N LEU A 183 20.14 6.27 -1.00
CA LEU A 183 20.48 5.37 0.11
C LEU A 183 19.44 5.42 1.23
N LEU A 184 19.03 6.63 1.62
CA LEU A 184 18.01 6.83 2.64
C LEU A 184 16.67 6.16 2.26
N TRP A 185 16.20 6.40 1.02
CA TRP A 185 14.91 5.88 0.58
C TRP A 185 14.93 4.38 0.34
N TYR A 186 15.98 3.84 -0.27
CA TYR A 186 16.18 2.39 -0.37
C TYR A 186 16.29 1.75 1.02
N GLY A 187 16.98 2.39 1.97
CA GLY A 187 17.11 1.92 3.35
C GLY A 187 15.74 1.74 4.02
N LYS A 188 14.88 2.77 3.93
CA LYS A 188 13.52 2.70 4.49
C LYS A 188 12.70 1.55 3.90
N ALA A 189 12.72 1.36 2.58
CA ALA A 189 12.01 0.27 1.94
C ALA A 189 12.64 -1.11 2.25
N ALA A 190 13.97 -1.17 2.33
CA ALA A 190 14.72 -2.40 2.64
C ALA A 190 14.45 -2.87 4.07
N GLU A 191 14.35 -1.95 5.03
CA GLU A 191 14.01 -2.26 6.43
C GLU A 191 12.60 -2.82 6.58
N GLN A 192 11.68 -2.49 5.69
CA GLN A 192 10.36 -3.12 5.60
C GLN A 192 10.38 -4.50 4.91
N GLY A 193 11.51 -4.92 4.38
CA GLY A 193 11.67 -6.19 3.70
C GLY A 193 11.39 -6.15 2.19
N TYR A 194 11.32 -4.98 1.57
CA TYR A 194 11.09 -4.87 0.13
C TYR A 194 12.32 -5.37 -0.66
N PRO A 195 12.24 -6.51 -1.38
CA PRO A 195 13.44 -7.22 -1.87
C PRO A 195 14.22 -6.42 -2.92
N ARG A 196 13.54 -5.68 -3.79
CA ARG A 196 14.19 -4.83 -4.80
C ARG A 196 14.99 -3.70 -4.15
N ALA A 197 14.47 -3.11 -3.06
CA ALA A 197 15.20 -2.09 -2.31
C ALA A 197 16.40 -2.68 -1.57
N GLN A 198 16.25 -3.89 -0.99
CA GLN A 198 17.37 -4.59 -0.35
C GLN A 198 18.49 -4.88 -1.34
N ASN A 199 18.16 -5.35 -2.56
CA ASN A 199 19.16 -5.57 -3.60
C ASN A 199 19.87 -4.25 -4.02
N ASN A 200 19.12 -3.17 -4.24
CA ASN A 200 19.69 -1.88 -4.63
C ASN A 200 20.55 -1.28 -3.51
N LEU A 201 20.11 -1.40 -2.26
CA LEU A 201 20.89 -0.98 -1.09
C LEU A 201 22.20 -1.76 -0.99
N GLY A 202 22.17 -3.09 -1.22
CA GLY A 202 23.38 -3.90 -1.33
C GLY A 202 24.34 -3.42 -2.43
N MET A 203 23.81 -3.05 -3.59
CA MET A 203 24.63 -2.49 -4.68
C MET A 203 25.26 -1.15 -4.30
N MET A 204 24.53 -0.28 -3.59
CA MET A 204 25.06 1.02 -3.13
C MET A 204 26.19 0.81 -2.13
N TYR A 205 26.06 -0.09 -1.18
CA TYR A 205 27.16 -0.45 -0.26
C TYR A 205 28.37 -1.05 -0.99
N ALA A 206 28.14 -1.96 -1.96
CA ALA A 206 29.23 -2.57 -2.71
C ALA A 206 30.02 -1.56 -3.57
N ARG A 207 29.35 -0.52 -4.06
CA ARG A 207 29.95 0.51 -4.95
C ARG A 207 30.38 1.77 -4.21
N GLY A 208 30.07 1.94 -2.93
CA GLY A 208 30.35 3.18 -2.21
C GLY A 208 29.53 4.37 -2.70
N GLN A 209 28.28 4.16 -3.15
CA GLN A 209 27.40 5.21 -3.65
C GLN A 209 26.60 5.83 -2.51
N GLY A 210 26.84 7.09 -2.18
CA GLY A 210 26.24 7.79 -1.05
C GLY A 210 26.72 7.35 0.34
N VAL A 211 27.62 6.38 0.42
CA VAL A 211 28.21 5.80 1.62
C VAL A 211 29.60 5.21 1.28
N LEU A 212 30.46 5.02 2.26
CA LEU A 212 31.71 4.28 2.04
C LEU A 212 31.39 2.82 1.67
N ALA A 213 32.20 2.25 0.78
CA ALA A 213 32.03 0.86 0.36
C ALA A 213 32.13 -0.09 1.57
N ASP A 214 31.13 -0.96 1.71
CA ASP A 214 31.02 -1.94 2.81
C ASP A 214 30.46 -3.26 2.25
N TYR A 215 31.35 -4.23 2.05
CA TYR A 215 30.99 -5.52 1.48
C TYR A 215 30.22 -6.40 2.48
N LEU A 216 30.38 -6.20 3.80
CA LEU A 216 29.61 -6.90 4.82
C LEU A 216 28.13 -6.48 4.75
N GLN A 217 27.86 -5.18 4.69
CA GLN A 217 26.49 -4.68 4.48
C GLN A 217 25.95 -5.11 3.11
N ALA A 218 26.77 -5.04 2.05
CA ALA A 218 26.37 -5.49 0.72
C ALA A 218 25.92 -6.96 0.74
N TYR A 219 26.74 -7.85 1.32
CA TYR A 219 26.43 -9.28 1.48
C TYR A 219 25.11 -9.50 2.23
N LYS A 220 24.95 -8.82 3.39
CA LYS A 220 23.72 -8.89 4.19
C LYS A 220 22.50 -8.54 3.35
N TRP A 221 22.49 -7.38 2.69
CA TRP A 221 21.33 -6.91 1.97
C TRP A 221 21.00 -7.74 0.73
N PHE A 222 21.98 -8.23 0.01
CA PHE A 222 21.78 -9.20 -1.09
C PHE A 222 21.22 -10.52 -0.58
N GLY A 223 21.73 -11.03 0.56
CA GLY A 223 21.22 -12.24 1.19
C GLY A 223 19.76 -12.12 1.61
N LEU A 224 19.39 -10.99 2.21
CA LEU A 224 18.01 -10.68 2.59
C LEU A 224 17.08 -10.55 1.37
N ALA A 225 17.53 -9.89 0.30
CA ALA A 225 16.78 -9.78 -0.95
C ALA A 225 16.50 -11.16 -1.56
N ALA A 226 17.52 -12.01 -1.63
CA ALA A 226 17.40 -13.35 -2.20
C ALA A 226 16.38 -14.23 -1.46
N GLN A 227 16.25 -14.06 -0.14
CA GLN A 227 15.26 -14.82 0.67
C GLN A 227 13.82 -14.34 0.49
N ARG A 228 13.62 -13.13 -0.08
CA ARG A 228 12.32 -12.44 -0.16
C ARG A 228 11.73 -12.31 -1.55
N TYR A 229 12.54 -12.52 -2.59
CA TYR A 229 11.97 -12.66 -3.93
C TYR A 229 11.10 -13.91 -3.97
N ASP A 230 9.89 -13.78 -4.48
CA ASP A 230 9.00 -14.90 -4.69
C ASP A 230 9.46 -15.80 -5.86
N GLU A 231 8.76 -16.92 -6.06
CA GLU A 231 9.15 -17.88 -7.11
C GLU A 231 9.04 -17.31 -8.53
N SER A 232 8.13 -16.37 -8.75
CA SER A 232 7.95 -15.70 -10.05
C SER A 232 9.13 -14.77 -10.38
N GLU A 233 9.87 -14.30 -9.35
CA GLU A 233 11.03 -13.42 -9.47
C GLU A 233 12.38 -14.17 -9.42
N LYS A 234 12.41 -15.43 -9.87
CA LYS A 234 13.61 -16.30 -9.85
C LYS A 234 14.86 -15.61 -10.40
N GLN A 235 14.75 -14.90 -11.53
CA GLN A 235 15.90 -14.19 -12.11
C GLN A 235 16.45 -13.10 -11.18
N SER A 236 15.59 -12.37 -10.48
CA SER A 236 16.00 -11.33 -9.52
C SER A 236 16.64 -11.96 -8.29
N ARG A 237 16.11 -13.07 -7.80
CA ARG A 237 16.71 -13.86 -6.73
C ARG A 237 18.11 -14.34 -7.09
N ASP A 238 18.26 -14.95 -8.28
CA ASP A 238 19.56 -15.47 -8.74
C ASP A 238 20.57 -14.35 -8.95
N ASN A 239 20.13 -13.15 -9.38
CA ASN A 239 20.97 -11.97 -9.46
C ASN A 239 21.45 -11.52 -8.06
N ALA A 240 20.56 -11.48 -7.09
CA ALA A 240 20.90 -11.11 -5.71
C ALA A 240 21.90 -12.12 -5.10
N LEU A 241 21.73 -13.43 -5.35
CA LEU A 241 22.68 -14.44 -4.92
C LEU A 241 24.06 -14.24 -5.56
N ARG A 242 24.12 -14.00 -6.87
CA ARG A 242 25.40 -13.72 -7.55
C ARG A 242 26.09 -12.46 -6.99
N ASN A 243 25.33 -11.39 -6.78
CA ASN A 243 25.87 -10.15 -6.20
C ASN A 243 26.42 -10.38 -4.78
N ARG A 244 25.72 -11.19 -3.96
CA ARG A 244 26.17 -11.60 -2.63
C ARG A 244 27.52 -12.37 -2.72
N ASP A 245 27.59 -13.32 -3.63
CA ASP A 245 28.79 -14.17 -3.79
C ASP A 245 29.98 -13.32 -4.31
N VAL A 246 29.73 -12.36 -5.19
CA VAL A 246 30.74 -11.36 -5.59
C VAL A 246 31.21 -10.52 -4.40
N ALA A 247 30.30 -10.04 -3.56
CA ALA A 247 30.68 -9.30 -2.35
C ALA A 247 31.54 -10.18 -1.41
N ALA A 248 31.20 -11.47 -1.25
CA ALA A 248 32.00 -12.42 -0.45
C ALA A 248 33.45 -12.54 -0.89
N THR A 249 33.76 -12.40 -2.20
CA THR A 249 35.15 -12.45 -2.69
C THR A 249 36.04 -11.29 -2.16
N ARG A 250 35.44 -10.28 -1.58
CA ARG A 250 36.11 -9.11 -0.99
C ARG A 250 36.12 -9.12 0.54
N MET A 251 35.73 -10.26 1.14
CA MET A 251 35.54 -10.40 2.59
C MET A 251 36.43 -11.52 3.14
N THR A 252 36.80 -11.39 4.42
CA THR A 252 37.43 -12.48 5.17
C THR A 252 36.38 -13.52 5.58
N PRO A 253 36.77 -14.78 5.90
CA PRO A 253 35.85 -15.78 6.42
C PRO A 253 35.09 -15.31 7.67
N ALA A 254 35.73 -14.54 8.56
CA ALA A 254 35.09 -13.99 9.75
C ALA A 254 33.99 -12.97 9.40
N GLN A 255 34.25 -12.08 8.44
CA GLN A 255 33.23 -11.11 7.95
C GLN A 255 32.06 -11.82 7.28
N ILE A 256 32.29 -12.90 6.53
CA ILE A 256 31.22 -13.69 5.92
C ILE A 256 30.35 -14.32 7.00
N ALA A 257 30.96 -14.93 8.04
CA ALA A 257 30.22 -15.51 9.15
C ALA A 257 29.37 -14.47 9.90
N GLU A 258 29.92 -13.28 10.13
CA GLU A 258 29.19 -12.16 10.73
C GLU A 258 28.01 -11.71 9.86
N ALA A 259 28.21 -11.53 8.56
CA ALA A 259 27.16 -11.14 7.62
C ALA A 259 26.05 -12.19 7.56
N GLN A 260 26.38 -13.48 7.56
CA GLN A 260 25.41 -14.59 7.62
C GLN A 260 24.57 -14.52 8.91
N LYS A 261 25.19 -14.26 10.05
CA LYS A 261 24.48 -14.05 11.32
C LYS A 261 23.51 -12.88 11.23
N LEU A 262 23.96 -11.74 10.70
CA LEU A 262 23.08 -10.57 10.49
C LEU A 262 21.88 -10.86 9.58
N VAL A 263 22.06 -11.71 8.55
CA VAL A 263 20.93 -12.16 7.70
C VAL A 263 19.94 -13.02 8.47
N GLN A 264 20.43 -13.93 9.32
CA GLN A 264 19.58 -14.85 10.10
C GLN A 264 18.79 -14.11 11.21
N GLU A 265 19.41 -13.14 11.85
CA GLU A 265 18.83 -12.40 12.98
C GLU A 265 17.92 -11.26 12.51
N TRP A 266 18.00 -10.85 11.25
CA TRP A 266 17.25 -9.71 10.76
C TRP A 266 15.74 -9.96 10.70
N LYS A 267 14.97 -8.98 11.13
CA LYS A 267 13.51 -8.96 11.04
C LYS A 267 13.05 -7.67 10.37
N PRO A 268 12.02 -7.73 9.50
CA PRO A 268 11.46 -6.51 8.94
C PRO A 268 10.88 -5.61 10.03
N ARG A 269 11.07 -4.31 9.87
CA ARG A 269 10.36 -3.32 10.69
C ARG A 269 8.95 -3.17 10.12
N SER A 270 7.94 -3.45 10.93
CA SER A 270 6.57 -3.04 10.60
C SER A 270 6.47 -1.52 10.80
N ASP A 271 5.96 -0.79 9.83
CA ASP A 271 5.77 0.67 9.86
C ASP A 271 4.73 1.17 10.90
N GLY A 272 4.71 0.58 12.04
CA GLY A 272 3.86 0.99 13.18
C GLY A 272 4.64 1.30 14.46
N SER A 273 5.95 1.05 14.49
CA SER A 273 6.78 1.41 15.62
C SER A 273 7.51 2.72 15.33
N LYS A 274 7.00 3.83 15.87
CA LYS A 274 7.81 5.03 16.12
C LYS A 274 9.04 4.62 16.92
N PRO A 275 10.22 5.26 16.67
CA PRO A 275 11.42 5.05 17.44
C PRO A 275 11.21 5.37 18.90
#